data_76314fa84c75be7d43a2eb03c7d22b48
#
_entry.id   76314fa84c75be7d43a2eb03c7d22b48
#
_cell.length_a   1.000
_cell.length_b   1.000
_cell.length_c   1.000
_cell.angle_alpha   90.00
_cell.angle_beta   90.00
_cell.angle_gamma   90.00
#
_symmetry.space_group_name_H-M   'P 1'
#
loop_
_entity.id
_entity.type
_entity.pdbx_description
1 polymer ?
#
loop_
_entity_poly.entity_id
_entity_poly.type
_entity_poly.pdbx_seq_one_letter_code
_entity_poly.pdbx_strand_id
1 'polypeptide(L)'
;MSCPRLLPTALAIALFAACGFDPGDESPMTPPAVYREWWERTEACSGLAGDFARVRWSVVAGPSFPCASGRCAGHWEPGHRIYLAESWAMNEMVVRHEMLHDLLNRSGHPDVPFGTPCTLTWATWQGDRAPLPAALTHGMPDM
;
A
#
# COMPACT_ATOMS: atom_id res chain seq x y z
N MET A 1 -58.55 22.73 27.93
CA MET A 1 -57.44 23.24 27.16
C MET A 1 -56.22 22.38 27.42
N SER A 2 -55.94 21.40 26.54
CA SER A 2 -54.84 20.42 26.74
C SER A 2 -53.66 20.82 25.88
N CYS A 3 -52.51 21.12 26.48
CA CYS A 3 -51.25 21.36 25.79
C CYS A 3 -50.69 20.04 25.19
N PRO A 4 -50.29 19.99 23.95
CA PRO A 4 -49.56 18.84 23.41
C PRO A 4 -48.13 18.84 23.93
N ARG A 5 -47.73 17.73 24.55
CA ARG A 5 -46.34 17.45 24.91
C ARG A 5 -45.52 17.20 23.63
N LEU A 6 -44.59 18.11 23.35
CA LEU A 6 -43.54 17.90 22.35
C LEU A 6 -42.55 16.85 22.89
N LEU A 7 -42.50 15.69 22.27
CA LEU A 7 -41.46 14.69 22.48
C LEU A 7 -40.16 15.18 21.80
N PRO A 8 -39.03 15.18 22.50
CA PRO A 8 -37.76 15.47 21.84
C PRO A 8 -37.37 14.31 20.91
N THR A 9 -37.30 14.59 19.64
CA THR A 9 -36.72 13.65 18.65
C THR A 9 -35.23 13.54 18.92
N ALA A 10 -34.82 12.44 19.55
CA ALA A 10 -33.39 12.12 19.70
C ALA A 10 -32.81 11.86 18.34
N LEU A 11 -31.97 12.78 17.86
CA LEU A 11 -31.18 12.63 16.65
C LEU A 11 -30.08 11.59 16.95
N ALA A 12 -30.30 10.35 16.55
CA ALA A 12 -29.30 9.30 16.61
C ALA A 12 -28.23 9.60 15.56
N ILE A 13 -27.12 10.20 16.00
CA ILE A 13 -25.90 10.31 15.18
C ILE A 13 -25.32 8.91 15.10
N ALA A 14 -25.55 8.21 13.99
CA ALA A 14 -24.87 6.98 13.67
C ALA A 14 -23.40 7.32 13.39
N LEU A 15 -22.53 7.09 14.37
CA LEU A 15 -21.10 7.07 14.18
C LEU A 15 -20.78 5.86 13.33
N PHE A 16 -20.66 6.08 12.01
CA PHE A 16 -20.02 5.09 11.14
C PHE A 16 -18.56 5.05 11.54
N ALA A 17 -18.19 4.07 12.37
CA ALA A 17 -16.81 3.67 12.50
C ALA A 17 -16.37 3.19 11.11
N ALA A 18 -15.70 4.05 10.36
CA ALA A 18 -15.00 3.63 9.17
C ALA A 18 -13.96 2.62 9.65
N CYS A 19 -14.16 1.33 9.35
CA CYS A 19 -13.12 0.32 9.48
C CYS A 19 -12.03 0.70 8.48
N GLY A 20 -11.14 1.61 8.87
CA GLY A 20 -9.94 1.94 8.12
C GLY A 20 -8.93 0.81 8.26
N PHE A 21 -8.04 0.70 7.29
CA PHE A 21 -6.87 -0.14 7.40
C PHE A 21 -6.02 0.33 8.59
N ASP A 22 -5.65 -0.61 9.46
CA ASP A 22 -4.77 -0.36 10.61
C ASP A 22 -3.60 -1.36 10.56
N PRO A 23 -2.42 -0.90 10.14
CA PRO A 23 -1.24 -1.75 10.06
C PRO A 23 -0.59 -2.06 11.42
N GLY A 24 -1.05 -1.42 12.50
CA GLY A 24 -0.41 -1.48 13.82
C GLY A 24 0.63 -0.37 14.02
N ASP A 25 1.82 -0.73 14.51
CA ASP A 25 2.90 0.22 14.86
C ASP A 25 3.53 0.89 13.62
N GLU A 26 2.82 1.85 13.04
CA GLU A 26 3.33 2.64 11.92
C GLU A 26 4.01 3.94 12.37
N SER A 27 4.97 4.39 11.59
CA SER A 27 5.61 5.69 11.73
C SER A 27 5.73 6.38 10.38
N PRO A 28 5.50 7.69 10.30
CA PRO A 28 5.78 8.45 9.08
C PRO A 28 7.24 8.27 8.66
N MET A 29 7.46 8.09 7.36
CA MET A 29 8.79 7.90 6.80
C MET A 29 9.08 8.99 5.76
N THR A 30 10.27 9.59 5.85
CA THR A 30 10.81 10.38 4.74
C THR A 30 11.38 9.40 3.72
N PRO A 31 10.87 9.39 2.47
CA PRO A 31 11.32 8.43 1.48
C PRO A 31 12.82 8.64 1.17
N PRO A 32 13.62 7.55 1.11
CA PRO A 32 14.99 7.61 0.65
C PRO A 32 15.10 8.21 -0.76
N ALA A 33 16.22 8.85 -1.08
CA ALA A 33 16.41 9.51 -2.38
C ALA A 33 16.20 8.56 -3.58
N VAL A 34 16.56 7.28 -3.41
CA VAL A 34 16.40 6.25 -4.45
C VAL A 34 14.93 5.99 -4.82
N TYR A 35 13.98 6.33 -3.94
CA TYR A 35 12.56 6.15 -4.27
C TYR A 35 12.11 7.04 -5.43
N ARG A 36 12.72 8.21 -5.63
CA ARG A 36 12.42 9.05 -6.79
C ARG A 36 12.86 8.36 -8.09
N GLU A 37 14.02 7.74 -8.11
CA GLU A 37 14.48 6.96 -9.25
C GLU A 37 13.56 5.77 -9.53
N TRP A 38 13.14 5.06 -8.48
CA TRP A 38 12.20 3.95 -8.61
C TRP A 38 10.83 4.40 -9.09
N TRP A 39 10.37 5.58 -8.66
CA TRP A 39 9.14 6.17 -9.17
C TRP A 39 9.22 6.42 -10.68
N GLU A 40 10.28 7.09 -11.14
CA GLU A 40 10.52 7.37 -12.56
C GLU A 40 10.57 6.08 -13.40
N ARG A 41 11.21 5.02 -12.89
CA ARG A 41 11.20 3.70 -13.53
C ARG A 41 9.81 3.09 -13.59
N THR A 42 8.98 3.32 -12.58
CA THR A 42 7.61 2.80 -12.52
C THR A 42 6.71 3.56 -13.49
N GLU A 43 6.84 4.87 -13.58
CA GLU A 43 6.19 5.67 -14.62
C GLU A 43 6.60 5.21 -16.03
N ALA A 44 7.89 5.02 -16.25
CA ALA A 44 8.42 4.61 -17.55
C ALA A 44 7.89 3.24 -18.01
N CYS A 45 7.81 2.24 -17.11
CA CYS A 45 7.32 0.92 -17.47
C CYS A 45 5.79 0.87 -17.63
N SER A 46 5.05 1.62 -16.82
CA SER A 46 3.59 1.60 -16.83
C SER A 46 2.97 2.53 -17.88
N GLY A 47 3.73 3.52 -18.34
CA GLY A 47 3.21 4.61 -19.18
C GLY A 47 2.29 5.57 -18.44
N LEU A 48 2.23 5.49 -17.12
CA LEU A 48 1.46 6.38 -16.27
C LEU A 48 2.36 7.52 -15.76
N ALA A 49 1.73 8.59 -15.29
CA ALA A 49 2.43 9.70 -14.63
C ALA A 49 1.67 10.10 -13.38
N GLY A 50 2.40 10.46 -12.33
CA GLY A 50 1.83 10.89 -11.06
C GLY A 50 2.67 11.94 -10.36
N ASP A 51 2.26 12.33 -9.17
CA ASP A 51 2.97 13.29 -8.36
C ASP A 51 3.58 12.60 -7.13
N PHE A 52 4.83 12.24 -7.22
CA PHE A 52 5.60 11.62 -6.13
C PHE A 52 5.51 12.40 -4.80
N ALA A 53 5.44 13.74 -4.87
CA ALA A 53 5.39 14.57 -3.67
C ALA A 53 4.06 14.43 -2.89
N ARG A 54 3.02 13.89 -3.51
CA ARG A 54 1.74 13.63 -2.84
C ARG A 54 1.73 12.33 -2.04
N VAL A 55 2.66 11.43 -2.33
CA VAL A 55 2.70 10.11 -1.65
C VAL A 55 3.10 10.30 -0.19
N ARG A 56 2.30 9.75 0.70
CA ARG A 56 2.56 9.70 2.13
C ARG A 56 3.10 8.32 2.47
N TRP A 57 4.31 8.29 2.97
CA TRP A 57 5.03 7.08 3.28
C TRP A 57 4.98 6.78 4.76
N SER A 58 4.69 5.54 5.11
CA SER A 58 4.77 5.02 6.47
C SER A 58 5.59 3.74 6.48
N VAL A 59 6.38 3.55 7.53
CA VAL A 59 7.05 2.29 7.83
C VAL A 59 6.36 1.62 9.00
N VAL A 60 6.14 0.33 8.89
CA VAL A 60 5.59 -0.52 9.96
C VAL A 60 6.71 -1.41 10.48
N ALA A 61 6.90 -1.43 11.79
CA ALA A 61 7.96 -2.21 12.42
C ALA A 61 7.86 -3.71 12.08
N GLY A 62 9.02 -4.31 11.81
CA GLY A 62 9.14 -5.75 11.59
C GLY A 62 9.10 -6.20 10.12
N PRO A 63 9.01 -7.53 9.90
CA PRO A 63 9.14 -8.13 8.57
C PRO A 63 7.83 -8.13 7.75
N SER A 64 6.69 -7.90 8.38
CA SER A 64 5.37 -7.86 7.74
C SER A 64 4.32 -7.34 8.71
N PHE A 65 3.19 -6.91 8.20
CA PHE A 65 2.06 -6.43 9.00
C PHE A 65 0.73 -7.04 8.54
N PRO A 66 -0.34 -7.01 9.37
CA PRO A 66 -1.64 -7.54 9.00
C PRO A 66 -2.25 -6.73 7.84
N CYS A 67 -2.86 -7.42 6.88
CA CYS A 67 -3.63 -6.83 5.78
C CYS A 67 -4.77 -7.76 5.37
N ALA A 68 -5.60 -7.36 4.42
CA ALA A 68 -6.78 -8.13 4.02
C ALA A 68 -6.46 -9.53 3.47
N SER A 69 -5.29 -9.69 2.83
CA SER A 69 -4.81 -10.98 2.30
C SER A 69 -4.03 -11.83 3.30
N GLY A 70 -3.81 -11.33 4.52
CA GLY A 70 -3.08 -12.03 5.58
C GLY A 70 -1.91 -11.23 6.13
N ARG A 71 -0.72 -11.33 5.55
CA ARG A 71 0.50 -10.62 5.95
C ARG A 71 1.12 -9.93 4.75
N CYS A 72 1.33 -8.62 4.83
CA CYS A 72 1.86 -7.80 3.76
C CYS A 72 3.29 -7.31 4.02
N ALA A 73 4.07 -7.22 2.95
CA ALA A 73 5.36 -6.54 2.90
C ALA A 73 5.19 -5.05 2.61
N GLY A 74 4.22 -4.73 1.77
CA GLY A 74 3.77 -3.39 1.42
C GLY A 74 2.26 -3.34 1.31
N HIS A 75 1.69 -2.16 1.35
CA HIS A 75 0.26 -1.93 1.16
C HIS A 75 -0.01 -0.49 0.74
N TRP A 76 -0.78 -0.34 -0.31
CA TRP A 76 -1.27 0.95 -0.75
C TRP A 76 -2.72 1.17 -0.33
N GLU A 77 -3.02 2.39 0.08
CA GLU A 77 -4.37 2.86 0.41
C GLU A 77 -4.76 4.08 -0.42
N PRO A 78 -6.03 4.24 -0.77
CA PRO A 78 -6.52 5.43 -1.44
C PRO A 78 -6.10 6.73 -0.72
N GLY A 79 -5.83 7.76 -1.50
CA GLY A 79 -5.34 9.05 -0.99
C GLY A 79 -3.81 9.09 -0.85
N HIS A 80 -3.11 8.36 -1.71
CA HIS A 80 -1.66 8.39 -1.84
C HIS A 80 -0.93 7.95 -0.56
N ARG A 81 -1.37 6.88 0.08
CA ARG A 81 -0.75 6.33 1.28
C ARG A 81 -0.10 5.00 0.98
N ILE A 82 1.18 4.89 1.28
CA ILE A 82 1.95 3.66 1.12
C ILE A 82 2.56 3.28 2.47
N TYR A 83 2.32 2.05 2.87
CA TYR A 83 2.85 1.42 4.06
C TYR A 83 3.85 0.35 3.64
N LEU A 84 5.01 0.31 4.29
CA LEU A 84 6.04 -0.68 4.02
C LEU A 84 6.48 -1.34 5.33
N ALA A 85 6.56 -2.64 5.37
CA ALA A 85 7.22 -3.30 6.48
C ALA A 85 8.71 -2.93 6.48
N GLU A 86 9.28 -2.67 7.66
CA GLU A 86 10.64 -2.17 7.82
C GLU A 86 11.67 -3.01 7.05
N SER A 87 11.54 -4.32 7.10
CA SER A 87 12.45 -5.24 6.39
C SER A 87 12.38 -5.11 4.86
N TRP A 88 11.34 -4.51 4.32
CA TRP A 88 11.10 -4.38 2.88
C TRP A 88 11.20 -2.94 2.36
N ALA A 89 11.41 -1.97 3.24
CA ALA A 89 11.48 -0.56 2.86
C ALA A 89 12.61 -0.25 1.86
N MET A 90 13.63 -1.09 1.76
CA MET A 90 14.70 -0.94 0.75
C MET A 90 14.64 -2.02 -0.35
N ASN A 91 13.51 -2.72 -0.48
CA ASN A 91 13.31 -3.66 -1.56
C ASN A 91 12.64 -2.97 -2.76
N GLU A 92 13.38 -2.83 -3.88
CA GLU A 92 12.90 -2.11 -5.07
C GLU A 92 11.58 -2.67 -5.59
N MET A 93 11.44 -4.00 -5.66
CA MET A 93 10.22 -4.60 -6.19
C MET A 93 8.99 -4.25 -5.34
N VAL A 94 9.07 -4.43 -4.02
CA VAL A 94 7.95 -4.14 -3.11
C VAL A 94 7.58 -2.66 -3.19
N VAL A 95 8.56 -1.77 -3.09
CA VAL A 95 8.32 -0.33 -3.12
C VAL A 95 7.70 0.11 -4.45
N ARG A 96 8.23 -0.35 -5.58
CA ARG A 96 7.69 -0.03 -6.91
C ARG A 96 6.33 -0.66 -7.16
N HIS A 97 6.05 -1.81 -6.57
CA HIS A 97 4.73 -2.43 -6.61
C HIS A 97 3.67 -1.51 -5.99
N GLU A 98 3.94 -0.98 -4.80
CA GLU A 98 3.03 -0.05 -4.14
C GLU A 98 2.94 1.30 -4.87
N MET A 99 4.04 1.77 -5.45
CA MET A 99 4.03 2.95 -6.33
C MET A 99 3.12 2.75 -7.55
N LEU A 100 3.10 1.55 -8.10
CA LEU A 100 2.24 1.24 -9.24
C LEU A 100 0.75 1.25 -8.86
N HIS A 101 0.39 0.79 -7.67
CA HIS A 101 -0.96 0.96 -7.13
C HIS A 101 -1.33 2.44 -7.02
N ASP A 102 -0.40 3.29 -6.57
CA ASP A 102 -0.64 4.72 -6.45
C ASP A 102 -0.84 5.39 -7.80
N LEU A 103 -0.02 5.06 -8.79
CA LEU A 103 -0.16 5.56 -10.16
C LEU A 103 -1.47 5.11 -10.82
N LEU A 104 -1.91 3.88 -10.56
CA LEU A 104 -3.18 3.33 -11.04
C LEU A 104 -4.38 3.86 -10.25
N ASN A 105 -4.15 4.38 -9.05
CA ASN A 105 -5.16 4.74 -8.06
C ASN A 105 -6.19 3.62 -7.82
N ARG A 106 -5.71 2.39 -7.71
CA ARG A 106 -6.54 1.20 -7.50
C ARG A 106 -5.81 0.05 -6.85
N SER A 107 -6.54 -0.75 -6.11
CA SER A 107 -6.11 -2.07 -5.64
C SER A 107 -6.26 -3.14 -6.74
N GLY A 108 -5.73 -4.33 -6.47
CA GLY A 108 -5.74 -5.47 -7.40
C GLY A 108 -4.54 -5.46 -8.35
N HIS A 109 -4.23 -6.61 -8.92
CA HIS A 109 -3.01 -6.88 -9.67
C HIS A 109 -3.34 -7.35 -11.10
N PRO A 110 -3.80 -6.48 -12.00
CA PRO A 110 -3.97 -6.86 -13.38
C PRO A 110 -2.62 -7.22 -14.01
N ASP A 111 -2.60 -8.24 -14.87
CA ASP A 111 -1.37 -8.67 -15.55
C ASP A 111 -0.65 -7.50 -16.25
N VAL A 112 -1.41 -6.55 -16.76
CA VAL A 112 -0.90 -5.29 -17.28
C VAL A 112 -1.35 -4.17 -16.32
N PRO A 113 -0.42 -3.40 -15.75
CA PRO A 113 1.03 -3.38 -15.97
C PRO A 113 1.87 -4.20 -14.97
N PHE A 114 1.29 -4.86 -13.96
CA PHE A 114 2.06 -5.53 -12.89
C PHE A 114 2.95 -6.68 -13.39
N GLY A 115 2.41 -7.57 -14.21
CA GLY A 115 3.16 -8.66 -14.82
C GLY A 115 4.00 -8.20 -16.00
N THR A 116 3.41 -7.41 -16.89
CA THR A 116 4.02 -6.84 -18.09
C THR A 116 3.44 -5.45 -18.33
N PRO A 117 4.24 -4.41 -18.64
CA PRO A 117 5.70 -4.43 -18.81
C PRO A 117 6.53 -4.21 -17.55
N CYS A 118 5.89 -3.93 -16.37
CA CYS A 118 6.63 -3.51 -15.18
C CYS A 118 7.34 -4.64 -14.43
N THR A 119 6.87 -5.88 -14.57
CA THR A 119 7.43 -7.08 -13.89
C THR A 119 7.52 -6.94 -12.37
N LEU A 120 6.50 -6.36 -11.74
CA LEU A 120 6.46 -6.01 -10.33
C LEU A 120 5.62 -7.01 -9.50
N THR A 121 5.81 -8.30 -9.74
CA THR A 121 5.24 -9.38 -8.93
C THR A 121 6.33 -10.37 -8.56
N TRP A 122 6.14 -11.18 -7.51
CA TRP A 122 7.09 -12.22 -7.13
C TRP A 122 7.40 -13.19 -8.29
N ALA A 123 6.43 -13.45 -9.15
CA ALA A 123 6.58 -14.35 -10.28
C ALA A 123 7.33 -13.73 -11.46
N THR A 124 7.26 -12.43 -11.64
CA THR A 124 7.76 -11.75 -12.84
C THR A 124 8.98 -10.87 -12.59
N TRP A 125 9.33 -10.61 -11.34
CA TRP A 125 10.47 -9.77 -10.98
C TRP A 125 11.79 -10.31 -11.55
N GLN A 126 12.49 -9.46 -12.27
CA GLN A 126 13.78 -9.79 -12.91
C GLN A 126 14.92 -8.88 -12.42
N GLY A 127 14.65 -8.05 -11.40
CA GLY A 127 15.69 -7.27 -10.74
C GLY A 127 16.72 -8.17 -10.08
N ASP A 128 17.55 -7.64 -9.23
CA ASP A 128 18.71 -8.34 -8.66
C ASP A 128 18.49 -9.84 -8.46
N ARG A 129 19.06 -10.63 -9.37
CA ARG A 129 18.91 -12.09 -9.45
C ARG A 129 19.67 -12.83 -8.33
N ALA A 130 19.69 -12.31 -7.13
CA ALA A 130 20.04 -13.14 -6.00
C ALA A 130 18.87 -14.12 -5.81
N PRO A 131 19.07 -15.45 -5.95
CA PRO A 131 18.03 -16.39 -5.63
C PRO A 131 17.61 -16.13 -4.19
N LEU A 132 16.33 -15.84 -3.99
CA LEU A 132 15.79 -15.74 -2.62
C LEU A 132 16.13 -17.05 -1.91
N PRO A 133 16.69 -16.99 -0.71
CA PRO A 133 16.93 -18.21 0.07
C PRO A 133 15.64 -19.01 0.14
N ALA A 134 15.69 -20.31 -0.09
CA ALA A 134 14.52 -21.20 -0.12
C ALA A 134 13.63 -21.08 1.13
N ALA A 135 14.17 -20.60 2.23
CA ALA A 135 13.43 -20.31 3.47
C ALA A 135 12.45 -19.14 3.36
N LEU A 136 12.62 -18.23 2.39
CA LEU A 136 11.73 -17.07 2.20
C LEU A 136 10.58 -17.38 1.25
N THR A 137 10.65 -18.47 0.48
CA THR A 137 9.57 -18.83 -0.46
C THR A 137 8.34 -19.42 0.22
N HIS A 138 8.46 -19.88 1.48
CA HIS A 138 7.35 -20.47 2.24
C HIS A 138 6.64 -19.51 3.19
N GLY A 139 7.05 -18.27 3.25
CA GLY A 139 6.51 -17.28 4.18
C GLY A 139 6.52 -15.87 3.64
N MET A 140 6.55 -15.70 2.30
CA MET A 140 6.46 -14.37 1.73
C MET A 140 5.13 -13.73 2.08
N PRO A 141 5.15 -12.51 2.62
CA PRO A 141 3.93 -11.76 2.82
C PRO A 141 3.30 -11.43 1.47
N ASP A 142 1.98 -11.28 1.47
CA ASP A 142 1.26 -10.79 0.30
C ASP A 142 1.61 -9.33 0.01
N MET A 143 1.43 -8.94 -1.24
CA MET A 143 1.54 -7.57 -1.72
C MET A 143 0.19 -7.09 -2.18
#